data_2e5e4657e12d88ca238b435b19de4694
#
_entry.id   2e5e4657e12d88ca238b435b19de4694
#
_cell.length_a   1.000
_cell.length_b   1.000
_cell.length_c   1.000
_cell.angle_alpha   90.00
_cell.angle_beta   90.00
_cell.angle_gamma   90.00
#
_symmetry.space_group_name_H-M   'P 1'
#
loop_
_entity.id
_entity.type
_entity.pdbx_description
1 polymer ?
#
loop_
_entity_poly.entity_id
_entity_poly.type
_entity_poly.pdbx_seq_one_letter_code
_entity_poly.pdbx_strand_id
1 'polypeptide(L)'
;MIKIILKHGREESLRRFHPWVFSGAIADIQGNPAEGDLVAVHASDGTIMAYGHYQIGSIAVRVLSFDDSALRSDFWEEKLSHAFQVRVACGLHNSGSTNCYRLVHGEGDNLPGLIIDYYDGVCVMQAHSVGMFRAKKLISDALLQVYGDELKAVYDKSSGTAPYKAGLELIDGYMYRRDGFSDDEQTVLENGHKFIVNWTEGQKTGFFLDQRENRALVGSLARGRNVLNLFCYTGGFSIYALANGALHVDSVDSSKKAMMMVDRNVALNGFDETQHTSLCCDAIDYLREVPVGKYDLMIVDPPAFAKHRGSLKNALRAYQRLNAAAISKVAPGGFVFTYSCSQVVDKEAFALAVFSAAAQCGRSVRILDRLNQPCDHSVNIYHPEGEYLKGLLLYVE
;
A
#
# COMPACT_ATOMS: atom_id res chain seq x y z
N MET A 1 22.05 -27.78 5.02
CA MET A 1 20.91 -26.92 4.60
C MET A 1 19.76 -27.80 4.15
N ILE A 2 18.55 -27.49 4.51
CA ILE A 2 17.32 -28.19 4.10
C ILE A 2 17.08 -27.97 2.62
N LYS A 3 16.67 -29.05 1.90
CA LYS A 3 16.47 -29.00 0.46
C LYS A 3 15.00 -29.21 0.11
N ILE A 4 14.47 -28.33 -0.73
CA ILE A 4 13.16 -28.45 -1.36
C ILE A 4 13.39 -28.91 -2.81
N ILE A 5 12.95 -30.11 -3.15
CA ILE A 5 13.16 -30.69 -4.49
C ILE A 5 11.89 -30.53 -5.31
N LEU A 6 12.00 -29.91 -6.47
CA LEU A 6 10.86 -29.68 -7.36
C LEU A 6 10.57 -30.92 -8.23
N LYS A 7 9.30 -31.07 -8.61
CA LYS A 7 8.88 -32.02 -9.63
C LYS A 7 9.46 -31.62 -10.98
N HIS A 8 9.82 -32.60 -11.79
CA HIS A 8 10.28 -32.37 -13.15
C HIS A 8 9.27 -31.52 -13.94
N GLY A 9 9.77 -30.46 -14.61
CA GLY A 9 9.00 -29.50 -15.38
C GLY A 9 8.25 -28.46 -14.53
N ARG A 10 8.39 -28.45 -13.18
CA ARG A 10 7.81 -27.42 -12.30
C ARG A 10 8.80 -26.34 -11.91
N GLU A 11 10.05 -26.45 -12.32
CA GLU A 11 11.13 -25.47 -12.15
C GLU A 11 11.01 -24.25 -13.09
N GLU A 12 10.14 -24.32 -14.12
CA GLU A 12 10.03 -23.29 -15.15
C GLU A 12 9.68 -21.91 -14.61
N SER A 13 8.85 -21.83 -13.58
CA SER A 13 8.52 -20.55 -12.93
C SER A 13 9.75 -19.91 -12.28
N LEU A 14 10.63 -20.71 -11.65
CA LEU A 14 11.87 -20.21 -11.07
C LEU A 14 12.89 -19.82 -12.14
N ARG A 15 12.96 -20.55 -13.25
CA ARG A 15 13.80 -20.19 -14.42
C ARG A 15 13.40 -18.82 -15.00
N ARG A 16 12.15 -18.43 -14.80
CA ARG A 16 11.59 -17.11 -15.15
C ARG A 16 11.58 -16.14 -13.98
N PHE A 17 12.36 -16.39 -12.93
CA PHE A 17 12.53 -15.53 -11.77
C PHE A 17 11.25 -15.24 -10.98
N HIS A 18 10.23 -16.12 -11.05
CA HIS A 18 9.04 -15.96 -10.20
C HIS A 18 9.41 -16.15 -8.71
N PRO A 19 9.04 -15.24 -7.80
CA PRO A 19 9.55 -15.25 -6.43
C PRO A 19 8.87 -16.27 -5.50
N TRP A 20 7.93 -17.08 -6.01
CA TRP A 20 7.21 -18.07 -5.19
C TRP A 20 7.36 -19.48 -5.71
N VAL A 21 7.55 -20.41 -4.78
CA VAL A 21 7.40 -21.85 -5.02
C VAL A 21 6.07 -22.30 -4.41
N PHE A 22 5.18 -22.83 -5.24
CA PHE A 22 3.91 -23.37 -4.78
C PHE A 22 4.06 -24.81 -4.26
N SER A 23 3.32 -25.18 -3.21
CA SER A 23 3.37 -26.51 -2.59
C SER A 23 3.12 -27.65 -3.60
N GLY A 24 2.25 -27.42 -4.58
CA GLY A 24 1.98 -28.39 -5.66
C GLY A 24 3.17 -28.68 -6.58
N ALA A 25 4.21 -27.83 -6.59
CA ALA A 25 5.43 -28.01 -7.39
C ALA A 25 6.49 -28.88 -6.69
N ILE A 26 6.35 -29.15 -5.39
CA ILE A 26 7.34 -29.86 -4.58
C ILE A 26 7.18 -31.38 -4.78
N ALA A 27 8.28 -32.06 -5.09
CA ALA A 27 8.37 -33.52 -5.16
C ALA A 27 8.76 -34.11 -3.80
N ASP A 28 9.76 -33.51 -3.13
CA ASP A 28 10.34 -34.03 -1.90
C ASP A 28 10.90 -32.90 -1.03
N ILE A 29 10.97 -33.11 0.28
CA ILE A 29 11.59 -32.22 1.25
C ILE A 29 12.63 -33.03 2.03
N GLN A 30 13.91 -32.73 1.81
CA GLN A 30 15.02 -33.38 2.50
C GLN A 30 15.42 -32.58 3.73
N GLY A 31 15.06 -33.09 4.89
CA GLY A 31 15.16 -32.48 6.19
C GLY A 31 13.77 -32.18 6.78
N ASN A 32 13.74 -31.44 7.87
CA ASN A 32 12.50 -31.09 8.57
C ASN A 32 12.45 -29.57 8.80
N PRO A 33 12.05 -28.76 7.78
CA PRO A 33 12.03 -27.30 7.92
C PRO A 33 10.94 -26.87 8.93
N ALA A 34 11.32 -25.99 9.82
CA ALA A 34 10.35 -25.17 10.55
C ALA A 34 9.91 -24.01 9.67
N GLU A 35 8.70 -23.52 9.90
CA GLU A 35 8.17 -22.37 9.17
C GLU A 35 9.09 -21.15 9.38
N GLY A 36 9.52 -20.51 8.30
CA GLY A 36 10.46 -19.39 8.31
C GLY A 36 11.94 -19.78 8.16
N ASP A 37 12.27 -21.07 8.13
CA ASP A 37 13.66 -21.50 7.89
C ASP A 37 14.12 -21.16 6.48
N LEU A 38 15.41 -20.79 6.37
CA LEU A 38 16.06 -20.63 5.08
C LEU A 38 16.36 -22.02 4.46
N VAL A 39 15.84 -22.23 3.26
CA VAL A 39 15.95 -23.49 2.51
C VAL A 39 16.56 -23.28 1.13
N ALA A 40 17.20 -24.30 0.59
CA ALA A 40 17.64 -24.34 -0.81
C ALA A 40 16.60 -25.06 -1.67
N VAL A 41 16.21 -24.44 -2.78
CA VAL A 41 15.28 -25.02 -3.76
C VAL A 41 16.10 -25.64 -4.90
N HIS A 42 15.83 -26.91 -5.18
CA HIS A 42 16.52 -27.68 -6.20
C HIS A 42 15.56 -28.09 -7.33
N ALA A 43 16.03 -28.03 -8.55
CA ALA A 43 15.38 -28.70 -9.67
C ALA A 43 15.40 -30.23 -9.49
N SER A 44 14.64 -30.95 -10.32
CA SER A 44 14.58 -32.41 -10.28
C SER A 44 15.91 -33.12 -10.59
N ASP A 45 16.84 -32.46 -11.28
CA ASP A 45 18.20 -32.91 -11.57
C ASP A 45 19.23 -32.62 -10.46
N GLY A 46 18.80 -31.99 -9.37
CA GLY A 46 19.65 -31.62 -8.24
C GLY A 46 20.29 -30.23 -8.34
N THR A 47 20.11 -29.51 -9.45
CA THR A 47 20.61 -28.12 -9.60
C THR A 47 19.95 -27.17 -8.60
N ILE A 48 20.74 -26.37 -7.91
CA ILE A 48 20.20 -25.32 -7.03
C ILE A 48 19.60 -24.20 -7.88
N MET A 49 18.35 -23.83 -7.60
CA MET A 49 17.60 -22.82 -8.33
C MET A 49 17.43 -21.52 -7.57
N ALA A 50 17.29 -21.61 -6.23
CA ALA A 50 17.03 -20.45 -5.40
C ALA A 50 17.21 -20.76 -3.91
N TYR A 51 17.27 -19.70 -3.10
CA TYR A 51 17.18 -19.76 -1.65
C TYR A 51 16.02 -18.91 -1.18
N GLY A 52 15.30 -19.34 -0.14
CA GLY A 52 14.16 -18.60 0.38
C GLY A 52 13.64 -19.13 1.71
N HIS A 53 12.62 -18.44 2.24
CA HIS A 53 11.97 -18.83 3.47
C HIS A 53 10.90 -19.89 3.20
N TYR A 54 10.98 -21.02 3.92
CA TYR A 54 9.93 -22.03 3.92
C TYR A 54 8.69 -21.55 4.65
N GLN A 55 7.51 -21.90 4.13
CA GLN A 55 6.22 -21.56 4.73
C GLN A 55 5.21 -22.69 4.53
N ILE A 56 4.36 -22.92 5.53
CA ILE A 56 3.24 -23.86 5.46
C ILE A 56 2.09 -23.18 4.71
N GLY A 57 1.65 -23.76 3.60
CA GLY A 57 0.54 -23.23 2.80
C GLY A 57 0.68 -23.44 1.32
N SER A 58 -0.10 -22.73 0.52
CA SER A 58 -0.06 -22.81 -0.94
C SER A 58 1.26 -22.27 -1.53
N ILE A 59 1.80 -21.20 -0.96
CA ILE A 59 3.13 -20.68 -1.26
C ILE A 59 4.09 -21.32 -0.25
N ALA A 60 4.84 -22.32 -0.69
CA ALA A 60 5.68 -23.10 0.21
C ALA A 60 7.09 -22.52 0.40
N VAL A 61 7.61 -21.76 -0.59
CA VAL A 61 8.85 -21.01 -0.42
C VAL A 61 8.69 -19.62 -1.02
N ARG A 62 9.09 -18.61 -0.25
CA ARG A 62 9.26 -17.24 -0.72
C ARG A 62 10.74 -17.01 -1.02
N VAL A 63 11.06 -16.85 -2.28
CA VAL A 63 12.44 -16.74 -2.77
C VAL A 63 13.05 -15.40 -2.35
N LEU A 64 14.21 -15.44 -1.73
CA LEU A 64 15.02 -14.29 -1.36
C LEU A 64 16.12 -14.00 -2.38
N SER A 65 16.67 -15.07 -2.97
CA SER A 65 17.74 -14.97 -3.96
C SER A 65 17.71 -16.17 -4.91
N PHE A 66 18.10 -15.93 -6.18
CA PHE A 66 18.32 -16.94 -7.21
C PHE A 66 19.79 -17.36 -7.31
N ASP A 67 20.64 -16.85 -6.44
CA ASP A 67 22.05 -17.17 -6.24
C ASP A 67 22.33 -17.41 -4.75
N ASP A 68 23.58 -17.56 -4.36
CA ASP A 68 24.00 -17.81 -2.98
C ASP A 68 24.04 -16.54 -2.09
N SER A 69 23.64 -15.39 -2.59
CA SER A 69 23.66 -14.12 -1.83
C SER A 69 22.85 -14.19 -0.53
N ALA A 70 21.74 -14.96 -0.51
CA ALA A 70 20.93 -15.16 0.70
C ALA A 70 21.70 -15.86 1.85
N LEU A 71 22.88 -16.45 1.58
CA LEU A 71 23.74 -17.10 2.57
C LEU A 71 24.78 -16.15 3.16
N ARG A 72 24.94 -14.95 2.60
CA ARG A 72 25.96 -13.99 3.03
C ARG A 72 25.49 -13.21 4.26
N SER A 73 26.45 -12.81 5.08
CA SER A 73 26.17 -12.04 6.30
C SER A 73 25.64 -10.62 6.04
N ASP A 74 26.00 -10.04 4.87
CA ASP A 74 25.60 -8.70 4.42
C ASP A 74 24.32 -8.67 3.57
N PHE A 75 23.63 -9.81 3.43
CA PHE A 75 22.44 -9.96 2.59
C PHE A 75 21.37 -8.89 2.83
N TRP A 76 20.98 -8.68 4.08
CA TRP A 76 19.92 -7.72 4.42
C TRP A 76 20.34 -6.28 4.14
N GLU A 77 21.61 -5.95 4.42
CA GLU A 77 22.18 -4.63 4.14
C GLU A 77 22.18 -4.36 2.63
N GLU A 78 22.65 -5.31 1.82
CA GLU A 78 22.66 -5.20 0.35
C GLU A 78 21.25 -5.02 -0.21
N LYS A 79 20.29 -5.85 0.21
CA LYS A 79 18.91 -5.79 -0.27
C LYS A 79 18.23 -4.46 0.10
N LEU A 80 18.41 -3.99 1.32
CA LEU A 80 17.83 -2.72 1.77
C LEU A 80 18.52 -1.52 1.11
N SER A 81 19.84 -1.59 0.88
CA SER A 81 20.57 -0.59 0.13
C SER A 81 20.07 -0.48 -1.32
N HIS A 82 19.82 -1.59 -1.99
CA HIS A 82 19.25 -1.59 -3.35
C HIS A 82 17.84 -0.97 -3.35
N ALA A 83 16.97 -1.34 -2.42
CA ALA A 83 15.65 -0.75 -2.29
C ALA A 83 15.74 0.77 -2.03
N PHE A 84 16.65 1.21 -1.16
CA PHE A 84 16.91 2.62 -0.87
C PHE A 84 17.39 3.37 -2.14
N GLN A 85 18.34 2.82 -2.91
CA GLN A 85 18.83 3.44 -4.14
C GLN A 85 17.72 3.64 -5.18
N VAL A 86 16.74 2.73 -5.26
CA VAL A 86 15.56 2.93 -6.13
C VAL A 86 14.77 4.18 -5.68
N ARG A 87 14.58 4.40 -4.38
CA ARG A 87 13.87 5.58 -3.85
C ARG A 87 14.65 6.88 -4.06
N VAL A 88 15.97 6.81 -3.96
CA VAL A 88 16.87 7.94 -4.33
C VAL A 88 16.72 8.25 -5.83
N ALA A 89 16.78 7.24 -6.69
CA ALA A 89 16.62 7.41 -8.13
C ALA A 89 15.24 7.94 -8.53
N CYS A 90 14.19 7.62 -7.76
CA CYS A 90 12.84 8.18 -7.91
C CYS A 90 12.69 9.59 -7.34
N GLY A 91 13.74 10.20 -6.75
CA GLY A 91 13.69 11.53 -6.17
C GLY A 91 12.87 11.63 -4.88
N LEU A 92 12.69 10.54 -4.15
CA LEU A 92 11.86 10.50 -2.93
C LEU A 92 12.68 10.74 -1.65
N HIS A 93 13.97 10.48 -1.70
CA HIS A 93 14.87 10.74 -0.58
C HIS A 93 15.65 12.04 -0.82
N ASN A 94 15.75 12.87 0.21
CA ASN A 94 16.42 14.19 0.16
C ASN A 94 15.87 15.15 -0.91
N SER A 95 14.57 15.03 -1.26
CA SER A 95 13.95 15.87 -2.29
C SER A 95 13.66 17.31 -1.83
N GLY A 96 13.74 17.61 -0.54
CA GLY A 96 13.34 18.89 0.06
C GLY A 96 11.82 19.10 0.15
N SER A 97 11.03 18.38 -0.63
CA SER A 97 9.55 18.43 -0.60
C SER A 97 8.89 17.14 -0.15
N THR A 98 9.63 16.02 -0.09
CA THR A 98 9.11 14.71 0.33
C THR A 98 10.15 14.01 1.21
N ASN A 99 9.74 13.58 2.40
CA ASN A 99 10.54 12.82 3.35
C ASN A 99 9.78 11.60 3.90
N CYS A 100 8.75 11.14 3.18
CA CYS A 100 8.03 9.92 3.49
C CYS A 100 7.77 9.10 2.21
N TYR A 101 8.06 7.80 2.28
CA TYR A 101 7.93 6.89 1.16
C TYR A 101 7.95 5.43 1.63
N ARG A 102 7.48 4.52 0.79
CA ARG A 102 7.67 3.08 0.99
C ARG A 102 9.08 2.68 0.59
N LEU A 103 9.88 2.25 1.57
CA LEU A 103 11.23 1.76 1.34
C LEU A 103 11.23 0.34 0.74
N VAL A 104 10.39 -0.55 1.26
CA VAL A 104 10.28 -1.94 0.80
C VAL A 104 8.83 -2.30 0.50
N HIS A 105 8.57 -2.74 -0.72
CA HIS A 105 7.27 -3.21 -1.20
C HIS A 105 7.30 -4.70 -1.57
N GLY A 106 7.59 -5.56 -0.61
CA GLY A 106 7.51 -7.02 -0.76
C GLY A 106 8.27 -7.57 -1.95
N GLU A 107 7.56 -8.31 -2.79
CA GLU A 107 8.06 -8.93 -4.01
C GLU A 107 8.60 -7.91 -5.02
N GLY A 108 8.10 -6.68 -5.00
CA GLY A 108 8.56 -5.58 -5.85
C GLY A 108 10.02 -5.18 -5.60
N ASP A 109 10.49 -5.36 -4.37
CA ASP A 109 11.86 -5.09 -3.95
C ASP A 109 12.66 -6.39 -3.68
N ASN A 110 12.19 -7.54 -4.17
CA ASN A 110 12.78 -8.87 -3.97
C ASN A 110 12.93 -9.26 -2.48
N LEU A 111 12.02 -8.76 -1.63
CA LEU A 111 11.91 -9.09 -0.20
C LEU A 111 10.46 -9.57 0.10
N PRO A 112 10.05 -10.73 -0.43
CA PRO A 112 8.66 -11.17 -0.41
C PRO A 112 8.10 -11.29 0.99
N GLY A 113 6.98 -10.56 1.22
CA GLY A 113 6.33 -10.54 2.52
C GLY A 113 6.92 -9.54 3.52
N LEU A 114 7.71 -8.55 3.07
CA LEU A 114 8.21 -7.45 3.89
C LEU A 114 7.68 -6.12 3.37
N ILE A 115 7.12 -5.31 4.24
CA ILE A 115 6.77 -3.92 3.98
C ILE A 115 7.57 -3.05 4.95
N ILE A 116 8.18 -1.99 4.45
CA ILE A 116 8.82 -0.96 5.27
C ILE A 116 8.45 0.41 4.70
N ASP A 117 7.84 1.24 5.54
CA ASP A 117 7.56 2.64 5.23
C ASP A 117 8.50 3.54 6.04
N TYR A 118 9.08 4.52 5.36
CA TYR A 118 9.98 5.52 5.93
C TYR A 118 9.23 6.84 6.13
N TYR A 119 9.34 7.41 7.33
CA TYR A 119 8.73 8.66 7.76
C TYR A 119 9.77 9.54 8.43
N ASP A 120 10.52 10.33 7.67
CA ASP A 120 11.53 11.29 8.17
C ASP A 120 12.42 10.72 9.30
N GLY A 121 13.10 9.63 9.02
CA GLY A 121 14.00 8.95 9.97
C GLY A 121 13.36 7.83 10.77
N VAL A 122 12.06 7.61 10.69
CA VAL A 122 11.37 6.47 11.31
C VAL A 122 11.00 5.44 10.27
N CYS A 123 11.49 4.21 10.42
CA CYS A 123 11.08 3.06 9.61
C CYS A 123 10.00 2.26 10.34
N VAL A 124 8.83 2.11 9.72
CA VAL A 124 7.74 1.26 10.23
C VAL A 124 7.68 -0.01 9.40
N MET A 125 7.90 -1.15 10.04
CA MET A 125 8.03 -2.45 9.40
C MET A 125 6.79 -3.30 9.64
N GLN A 126 6.34 -4.02 8.61
CA GLN A 126 5.33 -5.07 8.70
C GLN A 126 5.82 -6.35 8.03
N ALA A 127 5.87 -7.43 8.79
CA ALA A 127 6.14 -8.77 8.28
C ALA A 127 4.82 -9.47 7.93
N HIS A 128 4.72 -9.99 6.72
CA HIS A 128 3.59 -10.76 6.20
C HIS A 128 3.91 -12.26 6.06
N SER A 129 5.11 -12.68 6.49
CA SER A 129 5.55 -14.08 6.52
C SER A 129 6.33 -14.38 7.78
N VAL A 130 6.37 -15.66 8.18
CA VAL A 130 7.11 -16.10 9.37
C VAL A 130 8.61 -15.82 9.23
N GLY A 131 9.17 -16.05 8.03
CA GLY A 131 10.59 -15.81 7.79
C GLY A 131 10.97 -14.35 7.96
N MET A 132 10.16 -13.40 7.43
CA MET A 132 10.38 -11.96 7.61
C MET A 132 10.21 -11.54 9.07
N PHE A 133 9.21 -12.10 9.77
CA PHE A 133 9.02 -11.82 11.19
C PHE A 133 10.22 -12.27 12.04
N ARG A 134 10.78 -13.47 11.77
CA ARG A 134 11.98 -13.96 12.44
C ARG A 134 13.23 -13.16 12.11
N ALA A 135 13.32 -12.61 10.89
CA ALA A 135 14.43 -11.80 10.42
C ALA A 135 14.39 -10.33 10.91
N LYS A 136 13.34 -9.89 11.60
CA LYS A 136 13.10 -8.48 11.94
C LYS A 136 14.28 -7.79 12.65
N LYS A 137 15.04 -8.51 13.50
CA LYS A 137 16.22 -7.95 14.15
C LYS A 137 17.34 -7.68 13.15
N LEU A 138 17.63 -8.62 12.25
CA LEU A 138 18.64 -8.46 11.19
C LEU A 138 18.25 -7.33 10.23
N ILE A 139 16.97 -7.24 9.89
CA ILE A 139 16.42 -6.15 9.07
C ILE A 139 16.59 -4.79 9.78
N SER A 140 16.29 -4.72 11.08
CA SER A 140 16.46 -3.49 11.87
C SER A 140 17.93 -3.05 11.93
N ASP A 141 18.86 -3.99 12.11
CA ASP A 141 20.30 -3.70 12.15
C ASP A 141 20.80 -3.22 10.77
N ALA A 142 20.32 -3.83 9.69
CA ALA A 142 20.63 -3.43 8.33
C ALA A 142 20.07 -2.04 7.98
N LEU A 143 18.88 -1.66 8.46
CA LEU A 143 18.35 -0.30 8.31
C LEU A 143 19.24 0.74 8.99
N LEU A 144 19.83 0.41 10.13
CA LEU A 144 20.80 1.29 10.80
C LEU A 144 22.05 1.50 9.95
N GLN A 145 22.53 0.47 9.24
CA GLN A 145 23.66 0.61 8.31
C GLN A 145 23.29 1.47 7.09
N VAL A 146 22.08 1.29 6.54
CA VAL A 146 21.63 2.01 5.32
C VAL A 146 21.42 3.50 5.59
N TYR A 147 20.78 3.86 6.70
CA TYR A 147 20.42 5.26 7.01
C TYR A 147 21.40 5.97 7.95
N GLY A 148 22.21 5.21 8.71
CA GLY A 148 23.18 5.77 9.67
C GLY A 148 22.52 6.75 10.63
N ASP A 149 23.10 7.96 10.69
CA ASP A 149 22.63 9.03 11.58
C ASP A 149 21.26 9.63 11.21
N GLU A 150 20.71 9.32 10.06
CA GLU A 150 19.35 9.75 9.71
C GLU A 150 18.28 8.90 10.41
N LEU A 151 18.59 7.64 10.76
CA LEU A 151 17.63 6.73 11.40
C LEU A 151 17.34 7.14 12.85
N LYS A 152 16.11 7.51 13.14
CA LYS A 152 15.61 7.85 14.48
C LYS A 152 15.04 6.63 15.20
N ALA A 153 14.30 5.78 14.48
CA ALA A 153 13.70 4.58 15.06
C ALA A 153 13.33 3.53 14.01
N VAL A 154 13.23 2.28 14.44
CA VAL A 154 12.60 1.17 13.71
C VAL A 154 11.47 0.63 14.58
N TYR A 155 10.23 0.70 14.09
CA TYR A 155 9.04 0.20 14.77
C TYR A 155 8.49 -1.01 14.04
N ASP A 156 8.36 -2.14 14.75
CA ASP A 156 7.69 -3.35 14.25
C ASP A 156 6.19 -3.24 14.48
N LYS A 157 5.40 -3.26 13.42
CA LYS A 157 3.93 -3.23 13.44
C LYS A 157 3.36 -4.48 12.76
N SER A 158 3.89 -5.63 13.10
CA SER A 158 3.57 -6.91 12.45
C SER A 158 2.45 -7.70 13.13
N SER A 159 1.95 -7.29 14.30
CA SER A 159 0.94 -8.06 15.05
C SER A 159 -0.32 -8.36 14.24
N GLY A 160 -0.74 -7.40 13.40
CA GLY A 160 -1.92 -7.54 12.54
C GLY A 160 -1.65 -8.17 11.16
N THR A 161 -0.39 -8.44 10.79
CA THR A 161 0.00 -8.89 9.45
C THR A 161 0.76 -10.22 9.42
N ALA A 162 1.54 -10.51 10.47
CA ALA A 162 2.26 -11.78 10.58
C ALA A 162 1.30 -12.96 10.77
N PRO A 163 1.65 -14.17 10.27
CA PRO A 163 0.80 -15.34 10.37
C PRO A 163 0.59 -15.79 11.83
N TYR A 164 -0.56 -15.51 12.42
CA TYR A 164 -0.87 -15.81 13.83
C TYR A 164 -0.89 -17.31 14.19
N LYS A 165 -1.11 -18.18 13.19
CA LYS A 165 -1.12 -19.64 13.37
C LYS A 165 0.26 -20.26 13.56
N ALA A 166 1.32 -19.50 13.32
CA ALA A 166 2.71 -19.99 13.44
C ALA A 166 3.24 -20.03 14.89
N GLY A 167 2.41 -19.69 15.87
CA GLY A 167 2.82 -19.69 17.29
C GLY A 167 3.83 -18.58 17.64
N LEU A 168 3.85 -17.51 16.89
CA LEU A 168 4.72 -16.33 17.11
C LEU A 168 4.15 -15.46 18.23
N GLU A 169 5.03 -14.85 19.01
CA GLU A 169 4.65 -13.77 19.92
C GLU A 169 4.50 -12.47 19.13
N LEU A 170 3.25 -12.13 18.83
CA LEU A 170 2.90 -10.99 17.96
C LEU A 170 2.66 -9.73 18.79
N ILE A 171 3.73 -9.03 19.16
CA ILE A 171 3.71 -7.77 19.90
C ILE A 171 4.37 -6.70 19.04
N ASP A 172 3.64 -5.60 18.82
CA ASP A 172 4.19 -4.41 18.16
C ASP A 172 5.12 -3.66 19.10
N GLY A 173 6.17 -3.03 18.57
CA GLY A 173 7.10 -2.27 19.39
C GLY A 173 8.36 -1.82 18.67
N TYR A 174 9.18 -1.06 19.38
CA TYR A 174 10.45 -0.57 18.85
C TYR A 174 11.51 -1.66 18.81
N MET A 175 12.10 -1.87 17.64
CA MET A 175 13.28 -2.70 17.42
C MET A 175 14.58 -1.91 17.65
N TYR A 176 14.54 -0.62 17.29
CA TYR A 176 15.58 0.36 17.51
C TYR A 176 14.96 1.71 17.84
N ARG A 177 15.54 2.44 18.75
CA ARG A 177 15.18 3.82 19.07
C ARG A 177 16.46 4.57 19.46
N ARG A 178 16.73 5.67 18.78
CA ARG A 178 17.88 6.53 19.10
C ARG A 178 17.68 7.17 20.47
N ASP A 179 18.76 7.38 21.21
CA ASP A 179 18.72 8.08 22.49
C ASP A 179 18.09 9.47 22.32
N GLY A 180 17.13 9.77 23.20
CA GLY A 180 16.39 11.02 23.18
C GLY A 180 15.22 11.11 22.21
N PHE A 181 15.00 10.11 21.35
CA PHE A 181 13.80 10.02 20.52
C PHE A 181 12.68 9.29 21.26
N SER A 182 11.55 9.95 21.50
CA SER A 182 10.42 9.39 22.28
C SER A 182 9.08 9.46 21.59
N ASP A 183 9.01 10.07 20.40
CA ASP A 183 7.76 10.32 19.69
C ASP A 183 7.17 9.05 19.08
N ASP A 184 5.84 8.95 19.09
CA ASP A 184 5.04 7.91 18.44
C ASP A 184 4.28 8.44 17.20
N GLU A 185 4.43 9.74 16.91
CA GLU A 185 3.97 10.42 15.72
C GLU A 185 4.93 11.54 15.33
N GLN A 186 4.93 11.92 14.07
CA GLN A 186 5.66 13.10 13.63
C GLN A 186 5.05 13.74 12.39
N THR A 187 5.44 14.98 12.11
CA THR A 187 5.09 15.68 10.87
C THR A 187 6.05 15.26 9.77
N VAL A 188 5.50 14.80 8.64
CA VAL A 188 6.23 14.49 7.42
C VAL A 188 5.82 15.41 6.27
N LEU A 189 6.64 15.45 5.23
CA LEU A 189 6.37 16.15 3.99
C LEU A 189 6.09 15.16 2.85
N GLU A 190 5.04 15.42 2.09
CA GLU A 190 4.76 14.77 0.82
C GLU A 190 4.43 15.85 -0.22
N ASN A 191 5.28 16.00 -1.23
CA ASN A 191 5.18 17.02 -2.28
C ASN A 191 4.98 18.46 -1.72
N GLY A 192 5.63 18.79 -0.60
CA GLY A 192 5.54 20.07 0.08
C GLY A 192 4.36 20.22 1.04
N HIS A 193 3.43 19.27 1.09
CA HIS A 193 2.31 19.26 2.04
C HIS A 193 2.70 18.54 3.33
N LYS A 194 2.23 19.04 4.46
CA LYS A 194 2.53 18.50 5.78
C LYS A 194 1.47 17.50 6.22
N PHE A 195 1.91 16.37 6.76
CA PHE A 195 1.02 15.35 7.32
C PHE A 195 1.55 14.86 8.68
N ILE A 196 0.65 14.72 9.64
CA ILE A 196 0.95 14.04 10.90
C ILE A 196 0.77 12.54 10.65
N VAL A 197 1.82 11.77 10.88
CA VAL A 197 1.80 10.31 10.80
C VAL A 197 1.99 9.74 12.19
N ASN A 198 1.00 8.98 12.66
CA ASN A 198 1.05 8.21 13.89
C ASN A 198 1.16 6.73 13.54
N TRP A 199 2.33 6.13 13.77
CA TRP A 199 2.57 4.72 13.40
C TRP A 199 2.11 3.74 14.46
N THR A 200 1.87 4.14 15.69
CA THR A 200 1.38 3.26 16.74
C THR A 200 -0.13 3.05 16.65
N GLU A 201 -0.91 4.13 16.51
CA GLU A 201 -2.37 4.10 16.48
C GLU A 201 -2.99 4.12 15.08
N GLY A 202 -2.25 4.61 14.06
CA GLY A 202 -2.73 4.73 12.70
C GLY A 202 -2.98 3.38 12.01
N GLN A 203 -3.79 3.38 10.97
CA GLN A 203 -4.01 2.17 10.16
C GLN A 203 -2.74 1.81 9.39
N LYS A 204 -2.52 0.51 9.14
CA LYS A 204 -1.31 -0.03 8.49
C LYS A 204 -0.05 0.53 9.19
N THR A 205 0.80 1.23 8.45
CA THR A 205 2.03 1.86 8.96
C THR A 205 1.83 3.30 9.47
N GLY A 206 0.62 3.87 9.30
CA GLY A 206 0.26 5.23 9.75
C GLY A 206 -0.28 6.14 8.65
N PHE A 207 0.20 5.98 7.40
CA PHE A 207 -0.24 6.78 6.25
C PHE A 207 -0.33 5.92 4.98
N PHE A 208 -1.18 6.34 4.02
CA PHE A 208 -1.36 5.64 2.74
C PHE A 208 -0.48 6.27 1.66
N LEU A 209 0.78 5.86 1.59
CA LEU A 209 1.79 6.37 0.66
C LEU A 209 1.48 5.98 -0.80
N ASP A 210 0.69 4.93 -1.01
CA ASP A 210 0.32 4.40 -2.33
C ASP A 210 -0.56 5.35 -3.17
N GLN A 211 -1.12 6.40 -2.55
CA GLN A 211 -1.96 7.38 -3.24
C GLN A 211 -1.24 8.72 -3.54
N ARG A 212 0.07 8.84 -3.34
CA ARG A 212 0.83 10.10 -3.51
C ARG A 212 0.58 10.78 -4.86
N GLU A 213 0.79 10.06 -5.95
CA GLU A 213 0.64 10.61 -7.32
C GLU A 213 -0.82 10.92 -7.64
N ASN A 214 -1.73 10.09 -7.15
CA ASN A 214 -3.17 10.31 -7.31
C ASN A 214 -3.65 11.55 -6.53
N ARG A 215 -3.09 11.80 -5.34
CA ARG A 215 -3.34 13.04 -4.59
C ARG A 215 -2.85 14.28 -5.34
N ALA A 216 -1.66 14.21 -5.95
CA ALA A 216 -1.13 15.30 -6.76
C ALA A 216 -2.02 15.60 -7.97
N LEU A 217 -2.52 14.55 -8.64
CA LEU A 217 -3.45 14.70 -9.76
C LEU A 217 -4.79 15.32 -9.33
N VAL A 218 -5.37 14.89 -8.20
CA VAL A 218 -6.55 15.53 -7.61
C VAL A 218 -6.30 17.01 -7.35
N GLY A 219 -5.17 17.35 -6.72
CA GLY A 219 -4.78 18.74 -6.49
C GLY A 219 -4.78 19.55 -7.79
N SER A 220 -4.18 19.03 -8.86
CA SER A 220 -4.07 19.73 -10.15
C SER A 220 -5.43 20.08 -10.78
N LEU A 221 -6.48 19.32 -10.44
CA LEU A 221 -7.85 19.52 -10.95
C LEU A 221 -8.79 20.21 -9.94
N ALA A 222 -8.32 20.53 -8.72
CA ALA A 222 -9.18 21.02 -7.65
C ALA A 222 -9.47 22.54 -7.69
N ARG A 223 -8.66 23.33 -8.40
CA ARG A 223 -8.77 24.80 -8.41
C ARG A 223 -10.18 25.27 -8.78
N GLY A 224 -10.76 26.10 -7.91
CA GLY A 224 -12.07 26.72 -8.13
C GLY A 224 -13.24 25.75 -8.03
N ARG A 225 -13.07 24.57 -7.41
CA ARG A 225 -14.09 23.52 -7.29
C ARG A 225 -14.49 23.27 -5.85
N ASN A 226 -15.74 22.84 -5.69
CA ASN A 226 -16.22 22.20 -4.47
C ASN A 226 -15.89 20.70 -4.54
N VAL A 227 -15.15 20.21 -3.55
CA VAL A 227 -14.59 18.86 -3.55
C VAL A 227 -15.23 18.01 -2.45
N LEU A 228 -15.58 16.77 -2.78
CA LEU A 228 -16.00 15.75 -1.80
C LEU A 228 -14.96 14.63 -1.74
N ASN A 229 -14.39 14.43 -0.56
CA ASN A 229 -13.47 13.33 -0.30
C ASN A 229 -14.13 12.28 0.61
N LEU A 230 -14.57 11.16 0.01
CA LEU A 230 -15.19 10.04 0.70
C LEU A 230 -14.15 9.01 1.13
N PHE A 231 -14.33 8.40 2.32
CA PHE A 231 -13.37 7.48 2.93
C PHE A 231 -12.01 8.14 3.12
N CYS A 232 -12.05 9.38 3.61
CA CYS A 232 -10.93 10.30 3.54
C CYS A 232 -9.76 9.94 4.47
N TYR A 233 -9.93 9.01 5.42
CA TYR A 233 -8.95 8.65 6.44
C TYR A 233 -8.38 9.91 7.12
N THR A 234 -7.08 10.20 6.98
CA THR A 234 -6.44 11.39 7.58
C THR A 234 -6.44 12.62 6.66
N GLY A 235 -7.25 12.62 5.60
CA GLY A 235 -7.47 13.79 4.74
C GLY A 235 -6.42 14.03 3.66
N GLY A 236 -5.65 13.00 3.26
CA GLY A 236 -4.56 13.18 2.30
C GLY A 236 -5.00 13.89 1.01
N PHE A 237 -6.06 13.44 0.35
CA PHE A 237 -6.61 14.08 -0.85
C PHE A 237 -7.14 15.49 -0.57
N SER A 238 -7.74 15.70 0.62
CA SER A 238 -8.31 17.00 1.00
C SER A 238 -7.24 18.08 1.10
N ILE A 239 -6.08 17.78 1.70
CA ILE A 239 -4.96 18.73 1.82
C ILE A 239 -4.46 19.13 0.43
N TYR A 240 -4.29 18.19 -0.49
CA TYR A 240 -3.87 18.49 -1.87
C TYR A 240 -4.91 19.35 -2.61
N ALA A 241 -6.19 19.08 -2.45
CA ALA A 241 -7.24 19.87 -3.06
C ALA A 241 -7.25 21.31 -2.53
N LEU A 242 -7.19 21.50 -1.21
CA LEU A 242 -7.14 22.80 -0.55
C LEU A 242 -5.91 23.60 -0.99
N ALA A 243 -4.73 22.99 -0.92
CA ALA A 243 -3.47 23.64 -1.25
C ALA A 243 -3.40 24.11 -2.73
N ASN A 244 -4.17 23.47 -3.61
CA ASN A 244 -4.24 23.84 -5.02
C ASN A 244 -5.46 24.72 -5.38
N GLY A 245 -6.16 25.26 -4.37
CA GLY A 245 -7.18 26.30 -4.56
C GLY A 245 -8.59 25.76 -4.79
N ALA A 246 -8.95 24.61 -4.19
CA ALA A 246 -10.35 24.23 -4.05
C ALA A 246 -11.13 25.35 -3.33
N LEU A 247 -12.37 25.57 -3.72
CA LEU A 247 -13.24 26.56 -3.05
C LEU A 247 -13.62 26.08 -1.66
N HIS A 248 -14.02 24.82 -1.57
CA HIS A 248 -14.35 24.14 -0.33
C HIS A 248 -14.14 22.63 -0.47
N VAL A 249 -13.71 21.97 0.62
CA VAL A 249 -13.55 20.51 0.67
C VAL A 249 -14.36 19.92 1.82
N ASP A 250 -15.28 19.04 1.53
CA ASP A 250 -15.97 18.20 2.51
C ASP A 250 -15.25 16.85 2.62
N SER A 251 -14.74 16.51 3.80
CA SER A 251 -14.08 15.23 4.10
C SER A 251 -15.01 14.34 4.92
N VAL A 252 -15.21 13.11 4.46
CA VAL A 252 -16.16 12.16 5.07
C VAL A 252 -15.45 10.86 5.42
N ASP A 253 -15.52 10.45 6.68
CA ASP A 253 -15.09 9.14 7.18
C ASP A 253 -15.92 8.75 8.41
N SER A 254 -16.14 7.47 8.61
CA SER A 254 -16.85 6.96 9.79
C SER A 254 -16.00 6.90 11.06
N SER A 255 -14.68 7.00 10.94
CA SER A 255 -13.74 6.93 12.06
C SER A 255 -13.55 8.29 12.72
N LYS A 256 -14.03 8.45 13.96
CA LYS A 256 -13.81 9.66 14.75
C LYS A 256 -12.31 9.99 14.92
N LYS A 257 -11.45 8.98 15.12
CA LYS A 257 -10.00 9.18 15.23
C LYS A 257 -9.41 9.72 13.92
N ALA A 258 -9.86 9.20 12.77
CA ALA A 258 -9.44 9.69 11.47
C ALA A 258 -9.86 11.15 11.26
N MET A 259 -11.11 11.50 11.59
CA MET A 259 -11.61 12.88 11.45
C MET A 259 -10.85 13.87 12.33
N MET A 260 -10.52 13.51 13.57
CA MET A 260 -9.63 14.34 14.41
C MET A 260 -8.26 14.56 13.77
N MET A 261 -7.73 13.58 13.05
CA MET A 261 -6.47 13.72 12.34
C MET A 261 -6.62 14.58 11.08
N VAL A 262 -7.76 14.52 10.39
CA VAL A 262 -8.10 15.43 9.28
C VAL A 262 -8.04 16.89 9.77
N ASP A 263 -8.70 17.21 10.88
CA ASP A 263 -8.73 18.57 11.43
C ASP A 263 -7.31 19.06 11.79
N ARG A 264 -6.49 18.19 12.40
CA ARG A 264 -5.08 18.50 12.70
C ARG A 264 -4.27 18.76 11.42
N ASN A 265 -4.44 17.95 10.38
CA ASN A 265 -3.72 18.11 9.11
C ASN A 265 -4.18 19.36 8.35
N VAL A 266 -5.47 19.68 8.37
CA VAL A 266 -6.03 20.92 7.80
C VAL A 266 -5.40 22.14 8.47
N ALA A 267 -5.43 22.21 9.79
CA ALA A 267 -4.83 23.30 10.56
C ALA A 267 -3.31 23.41 10.37
N LEU A 268 -2.60 22.24 10.31
CA LEU A 268 -1.13 22.17 10.09
C LEU A 268 -0.71 22.80 8.75
N ASN A 269 -1.58 22.75 7.74
CA ASN A 269 -1.37 23.34 6.41
C ASN A 269 -1.96 24.74 6.26
N GLY A 270 -2.50 25.34 7.35
CA GLY A 270 -2.98 26.73 7.38
C GLY A 270 -4.37 26.93 6.81
N PHE A 271 -5.20 25.89 6.72
CA PHE A 271 -6.61 25.96 6.31
C PHE A 271 -7.52 25.93 7.53
N ASP A 272 -8.75 26.38 7.37
CA ASP A 272 -9.75 26.52 8.43
C ASP A 272 -11.17 26.06 8.00
N GLU A 273 -12.14 26.24 8.88
CA GLU A 273 -13.53 25.87 8.66
C GLU A 273 -14.23 26.62 7.52
N THR A 274 -13.67 27.72 7.04
CA THR A 274 -14.24 28.44 5.87
C THR A 274 -13.95 27.70 4.57
N GLN A 275 -12.90 26.90 4.54
CA GLN A 275 -12.42 26.16 3.37
C GLN A 275 -12.66 24.67 3.48
N HIS A 276 -12.88 24.13 4.69
CA HIS A 276 -12.97 22.72 4.95
C HIS A 276 -14.04 22.35 5.96
N THR A 277 -14.74 21.23 5.72
CA THR A 277 -15.69 20.63 6.67
C THR A 277 -15.35 19.15 6.90
N SER A 278 -15.21 18.77 8.17
CA SER A 278 -15.05 17.38 8.61
C SER A 278 -16.39 16.76 8.97
N LEU A 279 -16.75 15.62 8.34
CA LEU A 279 -18.02 14.94 8.53
C LEU A 279 -17.79 13.51 9.00
N CYS A 280 -18.02 13.23 10.28
CA CYS A 280 -17.89 11.90 10.86
C CYS A 280 -19.18 11.08 10.68
N CYS A 281 -19.34 10.43 9.54
CA CYS A 281 -20.51 9.62 9.21
C CYS A 281 -20.17 8.53 8.18
N ASP A 282 -21.14 7.65 7.91
CA ASP A 282 -21.00 6.69 6.81
C ASP A 282 -20.98 7.40 5.46
N ALA A 283 -19.95 7.13 4.66
CA ALA A 283 -19.73 7.79 3.38
C ALA A 283 -20.80 7.45 2.33
N ILE A 284 -21.37 6.23 2.39
CA ILE A 284 -22.41 5.80 1.45
C ILE A 284 -23.73 6.48 1.80
N ASP A 285 -24.07 6.57 3.09
CA ASP A 285 -25.28 7.24 3.55
C ASP A 285 -25.20 8.74 3.27
N TYR A 286 -24.06 9.39 3.56
CA TYR A 286 -23.84 10.78 3.22
C TYR A 286 -24.02 11.03 1.70
N LEU A 287 -23.42 10.20 0.85
CA LEU A 287 -23.52 10.35 -0.60
C LEU A 287 -24.95 10.22 -1.13
N ARG A 288 -25.82 9.45 -0.47
CA ARG A 288 -27.25 9.36 -0.83
C ARG A 288 -28.01 10.68 -0.61
N GLU A 289 -27.67 11.39 0.46
CA GLU A 289 -28.34 12.62 0.88
C GLU A 289 -27.81 13.87 0.17
N VAL A 290 -26.59 13.82 -0.39
CA VAL A 290 -25.96 14.95 -1.09
C VAL A 290 -26.87 15.44 -2.24
N PRO A 291 -27.12 16.77 -2.34
CA PRO A 291 -27.78 17.34 -3.52
C PRO A 291 -26.99 17.09 -4.81
N VAL A 292 -27.69 16.85 -5.90
CA VAL A 292 -27.07 16.74 -7.22
C VAL A 292 -26.38 18.05 -7.58
N GLY A 293 -25.13 17.97 -8.07
CA GLY A 293 -24.38 19.14 -8.52
C GLY A 293 -23.74 19.98 -7.40
N LYS A 294 -23.80 19.54 -6.13
CA LYS A 294 -23.12 20.23 -5.03
C LYS A 294 -21.59 20.22 -5.22
N TYR A 295 -21.03 19.16 -5.74
CA TYR A 295 -19.61 18.98 -5.90
C TYR A 295 -19.19 18.84 -7.35
N ASP A 296 -18.09 19.51 -7.70
CA ASP A 296 -17.49 19.50 -9.04
C ASP A 296 -16.43 18.41 -9.17
N LEU A 297 -15.89 17.92 -8.03
CA LEU A 297 -14.90 16.86 -7.97
C LEU A 297 -15.20 15.96 -6.78
N MET A 298 -15.27 14.65 -7.02
CA MET A 298 -15.46 13.64 -5.98
C MET A 298 -14.35 12.63 -5.98
N ILE A 299 -13.85 12.28 -4.79
CA ILE A 299 -12.92 11.19 -4.54
C ILE A 299 -13.67 10.05 -3.85
N VAL A 300 -13.58 8.85 -4.42
CA VAL A 300 -14.26 7.63 -3.99
C VAL A 300 -13.20 6.54 -3.79
N ASP A 301 -12.61 6.47 -2.60
CA ASP A 301 -11.51 5.54 -2.27
C ASP A 301 -11.92 4.59 -1.11
N PRO A 302 -12.86 3.68 -1.35
CA PRO A 302 -13.39 2.81 -0.30
C PRO A 302 -12.36 1.76 0.11
N PRO A 303 -12.48 1.18 1.33
CA PRO A 303 -11.72 0.01 1.72
C PRO A 303 -12.01 -1.17 0.78
N ALA A 304 -11.10 -2.16 0.77
CA ALA A 304 -11.23 -3.34 -0.08
C ALA A 304 -12.52 -4.11 0.22
N PHE A 305 -13.46 -4.13 -0.73
CA PHE A 305 -14.72 -4.87 -0.59
C PHE A 305 -14.58 -6.39 -0.76
N ALA A 306 -13.44 -6.86 -1.30
CA ALA A 306 -13.14 -8.29 -1.39
C ALA A 306 -11.72 -8.59 -0.91
N LYS A 307 -11.59 -9.55 0.01
CA LYS A 307 -10.32 -10.10 0.49
C LYS A 307 -10.00 -11.47 -0.10
N HIS A 308 -10.99 -12.17 -0.68
CA HIS A 308 -10.85 -13.49 -1.28
C HIS A 308 -11.80 -13.66 -2.47
N ARG A 309 -11.49 -14.59 -3.39
CA ARG A 309 -12.23 -14.80 -4.64
C ARG A 309 -13.73 -15.08 -4.45
N GLY A 310 -14.12 -15.73 -3.35
CA GLY A 310 -15.53 -16.00 -3.04
C GLY A 310 -16.40 -14.75 -2.84
N SER A 311 -15.79 -13.60 -2.50
CA SER A 311 -16.49 -12.31 -2.32
C SER A 311 -16.48 -11.41 -3.55
N LEU A 312 -15.84 -11.82 -4.67
CA LEU A 312 -15.65 -10.99 -5.86
C LEU A 312 -16.96 -10.43 -6.41
N LYS A 313 -17.98 -11.29 -6.62
CA LYS A 313 -19.28 -10.86 -7.19
C LYS A 313 -19.97 -9.80 -6.35
N ASN A 314 -19.93 -9.94 -5.02
CA ASN A 314 -20.52 -8.97 -4.11
C ASN A 314 -19.74 -7.65 -4.08
N ALA A 315 -18.39 -7.73 -4.15
CA ALA A 315 -17.54 -6.56 -4.24
C ALA A 315 -17.80 -5.75 -5.51
N LEU A 316 -17.89 -6.39 -6.68
CA LEU A 316 -18.20 -5.73 -7.96
C LEU A 316 -19.55 -5.01 -7.90
N ARG A 317 -20.58 -5.63 -7.30
CA ARG A 317 -21.87 -4.97 -7.08
C ARG A 317 -21.79 -3.78 -6.13
N ALA A 318 -20.94 -3.85 -5.10
CA ALA A 318 -20.72 -2.74 -4.17
C ALA A 318 -20.00 -1.58 -4.87
N TYR A 319 -18.96 -1.84 -5.66
CA TYR A 319 -18.30 -0.83 -6.51
C TYR A 319 -19.28 -0.20 -7.51
N GLN A 320 -20.11 -1.01 -8.19
CA GLN A 320 -21.12 -0.50 -9.11
C GLN A 320 -22.07 0.47 -8.41
N ARG A 321 -22.66 0.08 -7.26
CA ARG A 321 -23.62 0.93 -6.53
C ARG A 321 -22.99 2.22 -6.03
N LEU A 322 -21.79 2.15 -5.48
CA LEU A 322 -21.08 3.32 -4.97
C LEU A 322 -20.73 4.31 -6.09
N ASN A 323 -20.21 3.80 -7.22
CA ASN A 323 -19.91 4.63 -8.38
C ASN A 323 -21.17 5.20 -9.04
N ALA A 324 -22.28 4.46 -9.11
CA ALA A 324 -23.55 4.98 -9.60
C ALA A 324 -24.04 6.15 -8.75
N ALA A 325 -23.94 6.04 -7.43
CA ALA A 325 -24.29 7.15 -6.53
C ALA A 325 -23.39 8.38 -6.78
N ALA A 326 -22.06 8.22 -6.88
CA ALA A 326 -21.14 9.32 -7.13
C ALA A 326 -21.40 9.99 -8.51
N ILE A 327 -21.48 9.18 -9.57
CA ILE A 327 -21.74 9.65 -10.94
C ILE A 327 -23.07 10.40 -11.03
N SER A 328 -24.12 9.94 -10.34
CA SER A 328 -25.43 10.61 -10.36
C SER A 328 -25.44 11.95 -9.62
N LYS A 329 -24.50 12.16 -8.68
CA LYS A 329 -24.49 13.33 -7.79
C LYS A 329 -23.48 14.40 -8.19
N VAL A 330 -22.40 14.05 -8.88
CA VAL A 330 -21.40 15.02 -9.34
C VAL A 330 -22.02 16.01 -10.33
N ALA A 331 -21.58 17.27 -10.28
CA ALA A 331 -22.03 18.32 -11.19
C ALA A 331 -21.76 17.93 -12.67
N PRO A 332 -22.60 18.38 -13.62
CA PRO A 332 -22.26 18.26 -15.04
C PRO A 332 -20.92 18.94 -15.36
N GLY A 333 -20.06 18.26 -16.09
CA GLY A 333 -18.66 18.69 -16.34
C GLY A 333 -17.73 18.45 -15.17
N GLY A 334 -18.18 17.69 -14.17
CA GLY A 334 -17.39 17.36 -12.99
C GLY A 334 -16.53 16.10 -13.15
N PHE A 335 -15.68 15.88 -12.14
CA PHE A 335 -14.73 14.77 -12.09
C PHE A 335 -15.05 13.78 -10.98
N VAL A 336 -14.86 12.50 -11.26
CA VAL A 336 -14.89 11.45 -10.23
C VAL A 336 -13.59 10.66 -10.29
N PHE A 337 -12.85 10.69 -9.19
CA PHE A 337 -11.72 9.79 -8.95
C PHE A 337 -12.24 8.57 -8.19
N THR A 338 -12.17 7.41 -8.76
CA THR A 338 -12.65 6.19 -8.10
C THR A 338 -11.60 5.11 -8.08
N TYR A 339 -11.49 4.42 -6.92
CA TYR A 339 -10.40 3.48 -6.65
C TYR A 339 -10.88 2.13 -6.14
N SER A 340 -10.02 1.13 -6.31
CA SER A 340 -10.11 -0.18 -5.67
C SER A 340 -8.71 -0.68 -5.29
N CYS A 341 -8.51 -1.01 -4.01
CA CYS A 341 -7.31 -1.67 -3.50
C CYS A 341 -7.49 -3.19 -3.33
N SER A 342 -8.60 -3.78 -3.79
CA SER A 342 -8.85 -5.23 -3.71
C SER A 342 -7.97 -6.00 -4.69
N GLN A 343 -7.07 -6.86 -4.21
CA GLN A 343 -6.23 -7.71 -5.06
C GLN A 343 -7.02 -8.67 -5.96
N VAL A 344 -8.17 -9.16 -5.48
CA VAL A 344 -9.00 -10.11 -6.23
C VAL A 344 -9.88 -9.45 -7.30
N VAL A 345 -9.97 -8.13 -7.33
CA VAL A 345 -10.64 -7.36 -8.37
C VAL A 345 -9.58 -6.86 -9.33
N ASP A 346 -9.55 -7.37 -10.54
CA ASP A 346 -8.64 -6.91 -11.58
C ASP A 346 -9.11 -5.58 -12.21
N LYS A 347 -8.26 -4.98 -13.06
CA LYS A 347 -8.52 -3.68 -13.70
C LYS A 347 -9.74 -3.70 -14.60
N GLU A 348 -9.92 -4.77 -15.37
CA GLU A 348 -11.01 -4.95 -16.30
C GLU A 348 -12.34 -5.11 -15.55
N ALA A 349 -12.38 -5.95 -14.53
CA ALA A 349 -13.58 -6.16 -13.72
C ALA A 349 -14.00 -4.88 -12.97
N PHE A 350 -13.02 -4.10 -12.45
CA PHE A 350 -13.30 -2.80 -11.84
C PHE A 350 -13.87 -1.81 -12.86
N ALA A 351 -13.22 -1.67 -14.02
CA ALA A 351 -13.71 -0.79 -15.08
C ALA A 351 -15.10 -1.19 -15.58
N LEU A 352 -15.41 -2.49 -15.67
CA LEU A 352 -16.75 -2.97 -16.04
C LEU A 352 -17.81 -2.65 -14.98
N ALA A 353 -17.45 -2.69 -13.69
CA ALA A 353 -18.36 -2.28 -12.60
C ALA A 353 -18.67 -0.77 -12.70
N VAL A 354 -17.66 0.06 -12.99
CA VAL A 354 -17.84 1.51 -13.20
C VAL A 354 -18.61 1.82 -14.48
N PHE A 355 -18.36 1.10 -15.58
CA PHE A 355 -19.16 1.18 -16.81
C PHE A 355 -20.65 0.90 -16.52
N SER A 356 -20.93 -0.19 -15.79
CA SER A 356 -22.30 -0.55 -15.43
C SER A 356 -22.98 0.52 -14.57
N ALA A 357 -22.20 1.18 -13.68
CA ALA A 357 -22.68 2.30 -12.88
C ALA A 357 -23.04 3.51 -13.75
N ALA A 358 -22.18 3.90 -14.69
CA ALA A 358 -22.42 5.01 -15.61
C ALA A 358 -23.65 4.76 -16.49
N ALA A 359 -23.78 3.56 -17.07
CA ALA A 359 -24.93 3.15 -17.86
C ALA A 359 -26.24 3.20 -17.06
N GLN A 360 -26.21 2.78 -15.79
CA GLN A 360 -27.37 2.86 -14.89
C GLN A 360 -27.81 4.31 -14.62
N CYS A 361 -26.87 5.25 -14.57
CA CYS A 361 -27.17 6.66 -14.34
C CYS A 361 -27.65 7.39 -15.59
N GLY A 362 -27.51 6.82 -16.79
CA GLY A 362 -27.85 7.45 -18.06
C GLY A 362 -27.02 8.70 -18.38
N ARG A 363 -25.84 8.85 -17.79
CA ARG A 363 -24.94 9.99 -18.04
C ARG A 363 -23.82 9.60 -19.00
N SER A 364 -23.37 10.56 -19.79
CA SER A 364 -22.16 10.43 -20.61
C SER A 364 -20.94 10.53 -19.69
N VAL A 365 -20.08 9.50 -19.70
CA VAL A 365 -18.90 9.42 -18.83
C VAL A 365 -17.69 9.01 -19.67
N ARG A 366 -16.59 9.74 -19.52
CA ARG A 366 -15.31 9.44 -20.18
C ARG A 366 -14.28 9.08 -19.14
N ILE A 367 -13.48 8.04 -19.40
CA ILE A 367 -12.27 7.75 -18.66
C ILE A 367 -11.16 8.64 -19.23
N LEU A 368 -10.66 9.56 -18.41
CA LEU A 368 -9.55 10.44 -18.81
C LEU A 368 -8.19 9.81 -18.49
N ASP A 369 -8.12 9.03 -17.39
CA ASP A 369 -6.89 8.37 -16.99
C ASP A 369 -7.16 7.07 -16.22
N ARG A 370 -6.18 6.16 -16.23
CA ARG A 370 -6.13 4.92 -15.45
C ARG A 370 -5.02 5.03 -14.41
N LEU A 371 -5.42 5.05 -13.15
CA LEU A 371 -4.58 5.39 -12.02
C LEU A 371 -4.03 4.11 -11.36
N ASN A 372 -2.79 4.20 -10.90
CA ASN A 372 -2.03 3.09 -10.32
C ASN A 372 -1.33 3.53 -9.04
N GLN A 373 -0.61 2.59 -8.42
CA GLN A 373 0.31 2.85 -7.32
C GLN A 373 1.58 3.58 -7.81
N PRO A 374 2.23 4.40 -6.96
CA PRO A 374 3.42 5.18 -7.31
C PRO A 374 4.69 4.32 -7.40
N CYS A 375 5.81 4.93 -7.84
CA CYS A 375 7.07 4.24 -8.11
C CYS A 375 7.70 3.53 -6.89
N ASP A 376 7.46 4.01 -5.68
CA ASP A 376 7.91 3.36 -4.44
C ASP A 376 7.08 2.13 -4.04
N HIS A 377 5.97 1.89 -4.72
CA HIS A 377 5.19 0.66 -4.63
C HIS A 377 5.46 -0.19 -5.89
N SER A 378 6.74 -0.46 -6.14
CA SER A 378 7.22 -1.16 -7.33
C SER A 378 6.57 -2.53 -7.51
N VAL A 379 6.36 -2.91 -8.77
CA VAL A 379 5.89 -4.25 -9.15
C VAL A 379 7.05 -4.99 -9.81
N ASN A 380 7.36 -6.18 -9.32
CA ASN A 380 8.34 -7.03 -9.97
C ASN A 380 7.76 -7.55 -11.29
N ILE A 381 8.47 -7.36 -12.41
CA ILE A 381 8.01 -7.76 -13.74
C ILE A 381 7.76 -9.28 -13.83
N TYR A 382 8.43 -10.07 -12.99
CA TYR A 382 8.25 -11.52 -12.89
C TYR A 382 7.13 -11.93 -11.92
N HIS A 383 6.49 -10.94 -11.25
CA HIS A 383 5.40 -11.13 -10.30
C HIS A 383 4.37 -10.01 -10.44
N PRO A 384 3.60 -9.98 -11.55
CA PRO A 384 2.64 -8.92 -11.83
C PRO A 384 1.48 -8.86 -10.82
N GLU A 385 1.28 -9.89 -10.00
CA GLU A 385 0.31 -9.93 -8.90
C GLU A 385 0.57 -8.88 -7.81
N GLY A 386 1.76 -8.27 -7.81
CA GLY A 386 2.10 -7.13 -6.94
C GLY A 386 1.34 -5.85 -7.27
N GLU A 387 0.72 -5.76 -8.45
CA GLU A 387 -0.14 -4.64 -8.83
C GLU A 387 -1.52 -4.77 -8.19
N TYR A 388 -1.84 -3.90 -7.21
CA TYR A 388 -3.07 -4.02 -6.44
C TYR A 388 -3.97 -2.78 -6.47
N LEU A 389 -3.39 -1.57 -6.59
CA LEU A 389 -4.16 -0.33 -6.67
C LEU A 389 -4.58 -0.07 -8.11
N LYS A 390 -5.84 0.16 -8.33
CA LYS A 390 -6.42 0.58 -9.60
C LYS A 390 -7.41 1.69 -9.38
N GLY A 391 -7.35 2.69 -10.22
CA GLY A 391 -8.26 3.82 -10.20
C GLY A 391 -8.65 4.27 -11.59
N LEU A 392 -9.72 5.04 -11.66
CA LEU A 392 -10.18 5.72 -12.87
C LEU A 392 -10.42 7.19 -12.54
N LEU A 393 -9.89 8.06 -13.38
CA LEU A 393 -10.32 9.45 -13.45
C LEU A 393 -11.43 9.56 -14.48
N LEU A 394 -12.62 9.93 -14.04
CA LEU A 394 -13.81 10.06 -14.87
C LEU A 394 -14.17 11.54 -15.06
N TYR A 395 -14.58 11.90 -16.28
CA TYR A 395 -15.28 13.14 -16.59
C TYR A 395 -16.73 12.83 -16.85
N VAL A 396 -17.64 13.54 -16.20
CA VAL A 396 -19.09 13.24 -16.20
C VAL A 396 -19.86 14.42 -16.79
N GLU A 397 -20.48 14.23 -17.95
CA GLU A 397 -21.30 15.24 -18.66
C GLU A 397 -22.71 15.37 -18.11
#